data_2fc99f6c8384cac876a81dc5583c6868
#
_entry.id   2fc99f6c8384cac876a81dc5583c6868
#
_cell.length_a   1.000
_cell.length_b   1.000
_cell.length_c   1.000
_cell.angle_alpha   90.00
_cell.angle_beta   90.00
_cell.angle_gamma   90.00
#
_symmetry.space_group_name_H-M   'P 1'
#
loop_
_entity.id
_entity.type
_entity.pdbx_description
1 polymer ?
#
loop_
_entity_poly.entity_id
_entity_poly.type
_entity_poly.pdbx_seq_one_letter_code
_entity_poly.pdbx_strand_id
1 'polypeptide(L)'
;GGARLSDGELANGHFYGATLLSNISADMLIYREETFGPVAAVVPFDDDDDVIAMANDTRYGLAAYVYTQNLARALRTFEQLQFGIIGINDINPTSAAAPFGGMKESGLGREGAREGIEEYLETKLGGISI
;
A
#
# COMPACT_ATOMS: atom_id res chain seq x y z
N GLY A 1 -13.22 -3.97 20.69
CA GLY A 1 -13.13 -2.94 19.65
C GLY A 1 -14.47 -2.57 19.05
N GLY A 2 -14.47 -1.79 17.99
CA GLY A 2 -15.70 -1.44 17.26
C GLY A 2 -16.50 -0.29 17.86
N ALA A 3 -15.91 0.48 18.79
CA ALA A 3 -16.61 1.59 19.43
C ALA A 3 -15.69 2.79 19.66
N ARG A 4 -16.30 3.97 19.63
CA ARG A 4 -15.66 5.19 20.09
C ARG A 4 -15.41 5.12 21.60
N LEU A 5 -14.22 5.53 22.02
CA LEU A 5 -13.89 5.65 23.43
C LEU A 5 -14.31 7.04 23.91
N SER A 6 -15.29 7.12 24.80
CA SER A 6 -15.90 8.37 25.24
C SER A 6 -16.01 8.51 26.75
N ASP A 7 -15.26 7.72 27.52
CA ASP A 7 -15.29 7.78 28.98
C ASP A 7 -14.27 8.76 29.54
N GLY A 8 -14.68 9.58 30.50
CA GLY A 8 -13.81 10.54 31.18
C GLY A 8 -13.16 11.53 30.21
N GLU A 9 -11.84 11.66 30.29
CA GLU A 9 -11.06 12.59 29.47
C GLU A 9 -11.09 12.25 27.98
N LEU A 10 -11.36 10.99 27.60
CA LEU A 10 -11.45 10.54 26.21
C LEU A 10 -12.67 11.12 25.48
N ALA A 11 -13.69 11.58 26.21
CA ALA A 11 -14.92 12.12 25.62
C ALA A 11 -14.68 13.31 24.68
N ASN A 12 -13.62 14.09 24.95
CA ASN A 12 -13.30 15.32 24.22
C ASN A 12 -12.36 15.08 23.03
N GLY A 13 -11.97 13.81 22.77
CA GLY A 13 -11.02 13.47 21.69
C GLY A 13 -11.65 12.57 20.62
N HIS A 14 -10.82 12.20 19.63
CA HIS A 14 -11.19 11.32 18.52
C HIS A 14 -10.59 9.92 18.74
N PHE A 15 -10.97 9.27 19.83
CA PHE A 15 -10.47 7.95 20.20
C PHE A 15 -11.43 6.84 19.79
N TYR A 16 -10.89 5.80 19.17
CA TYR A 16 -11.63 4.63 18.74
C TYR A 16 -10.90 3.36 19.20
N GLY A 17 -11.61 2.38 19.66
CA GLY A 17 -11.02 1.13 20.14
C GLY A 17 -10.38 0.33 18.98
N ALA A 18 -9.19 -0.22 19.21
CA ALA A 18 -8.55 -1.12 18.26
C ALA A 18 -9.51 -2.25 17.87
N THR A 19 -9.73 -2.43 16.57
CA THR A 19 -10.80 -3.26 16.03
C THR A 19 -10.25 -4.19 14.96
N LEU A 20 -10.60 -5.47 15.07
CA LEU A 20 -10.34 -6.47 14.05
C LEU A 20 -11.68 -6.93 13.45
N LEU A 21 -11.80 -6.86 12.14
CA LEU A 21 -12.95 -7.35 11.38
C LEU A 21 -12.57 -8.60 10.61
N SER A 22 -13.39 -9.63 10.67
CA SER A 22 -13.25 -10.87 9.92
C SER A 22 -14.48 -11.10 9.02
N ASN A 23 -14.39 -12.08 8.13
CA ASN A 23 -15.44 -12.39 7.15
C ASN A 23 -15.77 -11.20 6.24
N ILE A 24 -14.76 -10.46 5.84
CA ILE A 24 -14.89 -9.34 4.92
C ILE A 24 -15.13 -9.87 3.51
N SER A 25 -16.09 -9.26 2.81
CA SER A 25 -16.39 -9.53 1.41
C SER A 25 -16.11 -8.31 0.53
N ALA A 26 -15.93 -8.54 -0.76
CA ALA A 26 -15.50 -7.50 -1.72
C ALA A 26 -16.55 -6.40 -1.97
N ASP A 27 -17.80 -6.58 -1.54
CA ASP A 27 -18.87 -5.57 -1.60
C ASP A 27 -18.92 -4.64 -0.38
N MET A 28 -18.13 -4.93 0.66
CA MET A 28 -18.07 -4.10 1.86
C MET A 28 -17.21 -2.85 1.64
N LEU A 29 -17.61 -1.71 2.21
CA LEU A 29 -16.87 -0.45 2.12
C LEU A 29 -15.44 -0.57 2.67
N ILE A 30 -15.25 -1.29 3.77
CA ILE A 30 -13.93 -1.51 4.38
C ILE A 30 -12.95 -2.26 3.45
N TYR A 31 -13.45 -3.02 2.47
CA TYR A 31 -12.63 -3.66 1.44
C TYR A 31 -12.25 -2.67 0.33
N ARG A 32 -13.12 -1.72 0.01
CA ARG A 32 -13.00 -0.82 -1.15
C ARG A 32 -12.40 0.54 -0.84
N GLU A 33 -12.61 1.04 0.38
CA GLU A 33 -12.21 2.37 0.79
C GLU A 33 -11.06 2.33 1.78
N GLU A 34 -10.17 3.30 1.67
CA GLU A 34 -9.08 3.45 2.61
C GLU A 34 -9.61 3.87 3.99
N THR A 35 -9.19 3.15 5.04
CA THR A 35 -9.59 3.43 6.43
C THR A 35 -8.37 3.91 7.22
N PHE A 36 -8.33 5.20 7.52
CA PHE A 36 -7.32 5.82 8.39
C PHE A 36 -7.76 5.77 9.86
N GLY A 37 -7.88 4.57 10.42
CA GLY A 37 -8.30 4.36 11.79
C GLY A 37 -7.75 3.05 12.34
N PRO A 38 -7.91 2.79 13.64
CA PRO A 38 -7.39 1.59 14.29
C PRO A 38 -8.27 0.36 13.99
N VAL A 39 -8.56 0.13 12.72
CA VAL A 39 -9.38 -0.98 12.23
C VAL A 39 -8.59 -1.80 11.23
N ALA A 40 -8.46 -3.10 11.46
CA ALA A 40 -7.87 -4.05 10.54
C ALA A 40 -8.95 -5.00 10.00
N ALA A 41 -9.04 -5.10 8.67
CA ALA A 41 -9.89 -6.05 7.98
C ALA A 41 -9.07 -7.28 7.57
N VAL A 42 -9.58 -8.47 7.84
CA VAL A 42 -8.90 -9.74 7.53
C VAL A 42 -9.78 -10.56 6.59
N VAL A 43 -9.17 -10.97 5.48
CA VAL A 43 -9.79 -11.82 4.48
C VAL A 43 -8.97 -13.11 4.38
N PRO A 44 -9.54 -14.30 4.61
CA PRO A 44 -8.84 -15.55 4.37
C PRO A 44 -8.71 -15.82 2.86
N PHE A 45 -7.68 -16.53 2.47
CA PHE A 45 -7.48 -17.02 1.11
C PHE A 45 -6.97 -18.47 1.14
N ASP A 46 -7.21 -19.21 0.07
CA ASP A 46 -6.85 -20.64 -0.03
C ASP A 46 -5.58 -20.87 -0.84
N ASP A 47 -5.33 -20.04 -1.86
CA ASP A 47 -4.11 -20.16 -2.67
C ASP A 47 -3.44 -18.81 -3.00
N ASP A 48 -2.22 -18.91 -3.54
CA ASP A 48 -1.38 -17.75 -3.82
C ASP A 48 -1.91 -16.88 -4.98
N ASP A 49 -2.56 -17.48 -5.97
CA ASP A 49 -3.06 -16.75 -7.13
C ASP A 49 -4.32 -15.98 -6.76
N ASP A 50 -5.18 -16.56 -5.93
CA ASP A 50 -6.36 -15.89 -5.40
C ASP A 50 -5.98 -14.66 -4.56
N VAL A 51 -5.01 -14.79 -3.64
CA VAL A 51 -4.62 -13.65 -2.80
C VAL A 51 -3.96 -12.53 -3.58
N ILE A 52 -3.19 -12.85 -4.64
CA ILE A 52 -2.60 -11.82 -5.51
C ILE A 52 -3.69 -11.08 -6.29
N ALA A 53 -4.68 -11.80 -6.83
CA ALA A 53 -5.82 -11.21 -7.50
C ALA A 53 -6.62 -10.31 -6.56
N MET A 54 -6.92 -10.77 -5.34
CA MET A 54 -7.62 -10.00 -4.31
C MET A 54 -6.82 -8.75 -3.89
N ALA A 55 -5.51 -8.87 -3.68
CA ALA A 55 -4.65 -7.75 -3.32
C ALA A 55 -4.58 -6.68 -4.42
N ASN A 56 -4.64 -7.09 -5.67
CA ASN A 56 -4.65 -6.17 -6.82
C ASN A 56 -6.03 -5.56 -7.13
N ASP A 57 -7.11 -6.12 -6.57
CA ASP A 57 -8.50 -5.64 -6.74
C ASP A 57 -8.76 -4.38 -5.91
N THR A 58 -7.95 -3.37 -6.13
CA THR A 58 -8.06 -2.04 -5.53
C THR A 58 -7.63 -0.97 -6.52
N ARG A 59 -8.21 0.21 -6.40
CA ARG A 59 -7.76 1.40 -7.15
C ARG A 59 -6.45 2.01 -6.62
N TYR A 60 -6.03 1.62 -5.44
CA TYR A 60 -4.79 2.08 -4.82
C TYR A 60 -3.61 1.17 -5.12
N GLY A 61 -2.40 1.67 -4.98
CA GLY A 61 -1.18 0.92 -5.23
C GLY A 61 0.07 1.56 -4.62
N LEU A 62 0.00 2.04 -3.36
CA LEU A 62 1.16 2.64 -2.71
C LEU A 62 2.08 1.56 -2.16
N ALA A 63 1.63 0.77 -1.20
CA ALA A 63 2.47 -0.20 -0.51
C ALA A 63 1.73 -1.52 -0.26
N ALA A 64 2.47 -2.63 -0.35
CA ALA A 64 2.04 -3.95 0.04
C ALA A 64 3.14 -4.65 0.85
N TYR A 65 2.74 -5.57 1.74
CA TYR A 65 3.67 -6.29 2.59
C TYR A 65 3.37 -7.80 2.53
N VAL A 66 4.40 -8.59 2.33
CA VAL A 66 4.29 -10.04 2.17
C VAL A 66 5.21 -10.74 3.17
N TYR A 67 4.68 -11.72 3.87
CA TYR A 67 5.44 -12.53 4.82
C TYR A 67 5.46 -13.97 4.35
N THR A 68 6.62 -14.48 3.98
CA THR A 68 6.81 -15.86 3.52
C THR A 68 8.25 -16.30 3.71
N GLN A 69 8.45 -17.61 3.95
CA GLN A 69 9.77 -18.24 3.95
C GLN A 69 10.10 -18.90 2.61
N ASN A 70 9.16 -18.92 1.67
CA ASN A 70 9.35 -19.52 0.35
C ASN A 70 9.84 -18.45 -0.63
N LEU A 71 11.08 -18.58 -1.10
CA LEU A 71 11.71 -17.62 -2.02
C LEU A 71 10.95 -17.53 -3.36
N ALA A 72 10.50 -18.64 -3.92
CA ALA A 72 9.76 -18.62 -5.19
C ALA A 72 8.43 -17.86 -5.05
N ARG A 73 7.72 -18.04 -3.92
CA ARG A 73 6.52 -17.28 -3.59
C ARG A 73 6.84 -15.80 -3.42
N ALA A 74 7.90 -15.45 -2.69
CA ALA A 74 8.33 -14.07 -2.49
C ALA A 74 8.56 -13.35 -3.81
N LEU A 75 9.34 -13.95 -4.72
CA LEU A 75 9.65 -13.38 -6.03
C LEU A 75 8.40 -13.25 -6.91
N ARG A 76 7.59 -14.32 -7.01
CA ARG A 76 6.36 -14.30 -7.79
C ARG A 76 5.38 -13.22 -7.29
N THR A 77 5.19 -13.12 -5.99
CA THR A 77 4.30 -12.14 -5.40
C THR A 77 4.82 -10.72 -5.63
N PHE A 78 6.13 -10.49 -5.50
CA PHE A 78 6.77 -9.22 -5.81
C PHE A 78 6.51 -8.78 -7.26
N GLU A 79 6.64 -9.68 -8.22
CA GLU A 79 6.46 -9.39 -9.64
C GLU A 79 4.98 -9.11 -10.00
N GLN A 80 4.03 -9.76 -9.33
CA GLN A 80 2.62 -9.73 -9.69
C GLN A 80 1.80 -8.66 -8.93
N LEU A 81 2.25 -8.21 -7.77
CA LEU A 81 1.59 -7.17 -7.02
C LEU A 81 1.77 -5.79 -7.69
N GLN A 82 0.66 -5.08 -7.87
CA GLN A 82 0.60 -3.77 -8.53
C GLN A 82 0.69 -2.63 -7.51
N PHE A 83 1.84 -2.56 -6.83
CA PHE A 83 2.15 -1.55 -5.81
C PHE A 83 3.54 -0.97 -6.05
N GLY A 84 3.72 0.31 -5.77
CA GLY A 84 5.00 0.98 -5.96
C GLY A 84 6.05 0.58 -4.91
N ILE A 85 5.60 0.10 -3.75
CA ILE A 85 6.46 -0.35 -2.66
C ILE A 85 6.00 -1.74 -2.22
N ILE A 86 6.91 -2.70 -2.19
CA ILE A 86 6.60 -4.05 -1.71
C ILE A 86 7.65 -4.47 -0.69
N GLY A 87 7.21 -4.66 0.56
CA GLY A 87 8.04 -5.20 1.63
C GLY A 87 7.92 -6.73 1.70
N ILE A 88 9.03 -7.45 1.58
CA ILE A 88 9.08 -8.91 1.76
C ILE A 88 9.72 -9.20 3.11
N ASN A 89 8.94 -9.67 4.09
CA ASN A 89 9.36 -9.88 5.47
C ASN A 89 9.96 -8.61 6.12
N ASP A 90 9.60 -7.45 5.59
CA ASP A 90 10.08 -6.14 6.01
C ASP A 90 8.89 -5.18 6.05
N ILE A 91 8.67 -4.51 7.17
CA ILE A 91 7.61 -3.51 7.36
C ILE A 91 8.05 -2.09 6.98
N ASN A 92 9.34 -1.88 6.73
CA ASN A 92 9.90 -0.57 6.40
C ASN A 92 10.94 -0.67 5.27
N PRO A 93 10.53 -1.06 4.05
CA PRO A 93 11.44 -1.22 2.91
C PRO A 93 11.91 0.12 2.32
N THR A 94 11.60 1.24 2.95
CA THR A 94 11.89 2.58 2.43
C THR A 94 13.26 3.09 2.87
N SER A 95 13.94 3.82 2.00
CA SER A 95 15.17 4.54 2.30
C SER A 95 15.33 5.75 1.38
N ALA A 96 16.17 6.71 1.77
CA ALA A 96 16.47 7.86 0.91
C ALA A 96 17.11 7.48 -0.44
N ALA A 97 17.72 6.30 -0.51
CA ALA A 97 18.33 5.75 -1.73
C ALA A 97 17.38 4.90 -2.58
N ALA A 98 16.13 4.72 -2.15
CA ALA A 98 15.10 3.97 -2.86
C ALA A 98 13.99 4.88 -3.35
N PRO A 99 13.43 4.66 -4.55
CA PRO A 99 12.33 5.48 -5.06
C PRO A 99 11.05 5.16 -4.28
N PHE A 100 10.44 6.18 -3.70
CA PHE A 100 9.19 6.10 -2.97
C PHE A 100 8.04 6.65 -3.83
N GLY A 101 6.97 5.90 -3.99
CA GLY A 101 5.79 6.36 -4.70
C GLY A 101 4.85 5.22 -5.08
N GLY A 102 3.64 5.57 -5.47
CA GLY A 102 2.56 4.65 -5.76
C GLY A 102 2.39 4.31 -7.25
N MET A 103 1.44 3.44 -7.48
CA MET A 103 0.84 3.14 -8.78
C MET A 103 -0.66 3.43 -8.72
N LYS A 104 -1.34 3.39 -9.84
CA LYS A 104 -2.79 3.62 -9.94
C LYS A 104 -3.19 4.98 -9.33
N GLU A 105 -4.26 5.05 -8.55
CA GLU A 105 -4.71 6.29 -7.92
C GLU A 105 -3.88 6.74 -6.71
N SER A 106 -2.91 5.93 -6.27
CA SER A 106 -1.96 6.35 -5.22
C SER A 106 -0.92 7.35 -5.70
N GLY A 107 -0.94 7.73 -6.97
CA GLY A 107 -0.21 8.86 -7.49
C GLY A 107 0.73 8.52 -8.65
N LEU A 108 1.34 9.58 -9.18
CA LEU A 108 2.32 9.56 -10.25
C LEU A 108 3.67 9.99 -9.70
N GLY A 109 4.72 9.60 -10.41
CA GLY A 109 6.08 10.00 -10.06
C GLY A 109 6.68 9.24 -8.87
N ARG A 110 7.86 9.67 -8.47
CA ARG A 110 8.59 9.10 -7.32
C ARG A 110 9.27 10.19 -6.51
N GLU A 111 9.42 9.94 -5.21
CA GLU A 111 10.27 10.70 -4.30
C GLU A 111 11.53 9.90 -3.97
N GLY A 112 12.60 10.59 -3.60
CA GLY A 112 13.87 9.94 -3.25
C GLY A 112 14.60 9.32 -4.44
N ALA A 113 15.78 8.74 -4.19
CA ALA A 113 16.67 8.17 -5.17
C ALA A 113 16.96 9.11 -6.37
N ARG A 114 17.37 8.55 -7.50
CA ARG A 114 17.56 9.27 -8.76
C ARG A 114 16.21 9.70 -9.36
N GLU A 115 15.24 8.84 -9.28
CA GLU A 115 13.89 9.05 -9.83
C GLU A 115 13.21 10.29 -9.25
N GLY A 116 13.44 10.59 -7.96
CA GLY A 116 12.86 11.75 -7.32
C GLY A 116 13.32 13.09 -7.89
N ILE A 117 14.55 13.19 -8.40
CA ILE A 117 15.01 14.45 -9.05
C ILE A 117 14.49 14.55 -10.49
N GLU A 118 14.26 13.42 -11.16
CA GLU A 118 13.77 13.41 -12.54
C GLU A 118 12.39 14.04 -12.66
N GLU A 119 11.56 14.01 -11.60
CA GLU A 119 10.24 14.66 -11.53
C GLU A 119 10.31 16.20 -11.62
N TYR A 120 11.47 16.80 -11.37
CA TYR A 120 11.71 18.25 -11.46
C TYR A 120 12.45 18.67 -12.73
N LEU A 121 12.69 17.73 -13.65
CA LEU A 121 13.48 17.97 -14.87
C LEU A 121 12.61 17.85 -16.11
N GLU A 122 12.89 18.70 -17.10
CA GLU A 122 12.28 18.67 -18.41
C GLU A 122 13.30 18.27 -19.48
N THR A 123 12.91 17.37 -20.39
CA THR A 123 13.74 16.97 -21.51
C THR A 123 13.58 17.93 -22.67
N LYS A 124 14.70 18.49 -23.19
CA LYS A 124 14.71 19.38 -24.33
C LYS A 124 15.65 18.87 -25.43
N LEU A 125 15.13 18.74 -26.64
CA LEU A 125 15.91 18.46 -27.81
C LEU A 125 16.33 19.77 -28.51
N GLY A 126 17.62 19.94 -28.84
CA GLY A 126 18.13 21.05 -29.63
C GLY A 126 18.91 20.53 -30.87
N GLY A 127 18.69 21.12 -32.03
CA GLY A 127 19.47 20.88 -33.23
C GLY A 127 20.06 22.21 -33.71
N ILE A 128 21.39 22.28 -34.01
CA ILE A 128 22.09 23.45 -34.50
C ILE A 128 22.83 23.06 -35.79
N SER A 129 22.52 23.73 -36.89
CA SER A 129 23.32 23.69 -38.11
C SER A 129 24.08 25.01 -38.24
N ILE A 130 25.40 24.95 -38.44
CA ILE A 130 26.29 26.09 -38.65
C ILE A 130 26.85 25.98 -40.05
#